data_eccad6d2a47e02739004a8a8dcb5d28d
#
_entry.id   eccad6d2a47e02739004a8a8dcb5d28d
#
_cell.length_a   1.000
_cell.length_b   1.000
_cell.length_c   1.000
_cell.angle_alpha   90.00
_cell.angle_beta   90.00
_cell.angle_gamma   90.00
#
_symmetry.space_group_name_H-M   'P 1'
#
loop_
_entity.id
_entity.type
_entity.pdbx_description
1 polymer ?
#
loop_
_entity_poly.entity_id
_entity_poly.type
_entity_poly.pdbx_seq_one_letter_code
_entity_poly.pdbx_strand_id
1 'polypeptide(L)'
;HHQGVDHPAQVQTAHIEDWMHDLAEAGLSASTRARHRSAMRQLFQFLVAEGELDDAPGDRVAGPSLPRRLPHTLSEADVETLLAQPDRTTRLGLRDAAMIELLYATGLRVSELVGLRQDQLHDGWLIVRGKGSKERLVPFGDEAAVTLRQWIGVMAQEAVLKGPCPWLFPGRAGRPMTRQNFWERLRRHAKLAGIQAKVSPHVLRHAFATHLVSHGADLRAVQMMLGHADISTTEIYTHVARARLQRMHADHHPRGQ
;
A
#
# COMPACT_ATOMS: atom_id res chain seq x y z
N HIS A 1 -18.89 -14.89 26.88
CA HIS A 1 -20.08 -15.61 27.37
C HIS A 1 -19.83 -17.09 27.73
N HIS A 2 -18.87 -17.78 27.09
CA HIS A 2 -18.59 -19.21 27.40
C HIS A 2 -17.87 -19.45 28.73
N GLN A 3 -17.22 -18.44 29.33
CA GLN A 3 -16.44 -18.56 30.57
C GLN A 3 -17.04 -17.80 31.76
N GLY A 4 -18.31 -17.33 31.66
CA GLY A 4 -18.99 -16.61 32.75
C GLY A 4 -18.38 -15.24 33.05
N VAL A 5 -17.71 -14.63 32.07
CA VAL A 5 -17.10 -13.30 32.17
C VAL A 5 -18.02 -12.29 31.49
N ASP A 6 -18.64 -11.41 32.28
CA ASP A 6 -19.58 -10.41 31.79
C ASP A 6 -19.00 -8.98 31.76
N HIS A 7 -17.84 -8.77 32.40
CA HIS A 7 -17.20 -7.47 32.48
C HIS A 7 -15.67 -7.58 32.23
N PRO A 8 -15.05 -6.63 31.50
CA PRO A 8 -13.61 -6.66 31.23
C PRO A 8 -12.70 -6.80 32.47
N ALA A 9 -13.12 -6.24 33.62
CA ALA A 9 -12.39 -6.34 34.87
C ALA A 9 -12.31 -7.78 35.43
N GLN A 10 -13.16 -8.70 34.98
CA GLN A 10 -13.15 -10.10 35.40
C GLN A 10 -12.22 -10.95 34.54
N VAL A 11 -11.71 -10.40 33.41
CA VAL A 11 -10.85 -11.12 32.48
C VAL A 11 -9.48 -11.32 33.10
N GLN A 12 -9.05 -12.57 33.20
CA GLN A 12 -7.73 -12.97 33.65
C GLN A 12 -6.90 -13.46 32.47
N THR A 13 -5.57 -13.53 32.64
CA THR A 13 -4.66 -14.06 31.62
C THR A 13 -5.07 -15.45 31.12
N ALA A 14 -5.49 -16.35 32.04
CA ALA A 14 -5.95 -17.69 31.71
C ALA A 14 -7.13 -17.69 30.73
N HIS A 15 -8.13 -16.80 30.92
CA HIS A 15 -9.28 -16.71 29.99
C HIS A 15 -8.84 -16.34 28.56
N ILE A 16 -7.77 -15.55 28.43
CA ILE A 16 -7.22 -15.15 27.14
C ILE A 16 -6.40 -16.29 26.52
N GLU A 17 -5.67 -17.04 27.33
CA GLU A 17 -4.92 -18.23 26.89
C GLU A 17 -5.88 -19.32 26.39
N ASP A 18 -6.94 -19.62 27.11
CA ASP A 18 -7.98 -20.55 26.70
C ASP A 18 -8.63 -20.12 25.39
N TRP A 19 -9.01 -18.85 25.28
CA TRP A 19 -9.56 -18.32 24.03
C TRP A 19 -8.57 -18.42 22.86
N MET A 20 -7.28 -18.15 23.09
CA MET A 20 -6.26 -18.33 22.06
C MET A 20 -6.09 -19.81 21.65
N HIS A 21 -6.33 -20.74 22.58
CA HIS A 21 -6.35 -22.18 22.32
C HIS A 21 -7.58 -22.56 21.48
N ASP A 22 -8.78 -22.10 21.85
CA ASP A 22 -10.01 -22.29 21.08
C ASP A 22 -9.87 -21.82 19.63
N LEU A 23 -9.24 -20.66 19.43
CA LEU A 23 -8.95 -20.15 18.08
C LEU A 23 -8.00 -21.06 17.30
N ALA A 24 -7.10 -21.78 17.99
CA ALA A 24 -6.21 -22.75 17.36
C ALA A 24 -6.97 -24.03 16.98
N GLU A 25 -7.81 -24.53 17.86
CA GLU A 25 -8.66 -25.70 17.61
C GLU A 25 -9.68 -25.45 16.49
N ALA A 26 -10.21 -24.22 16.41
CA ALA A 26 -11.06 -23.75 15.30
C ALA A 26 -10.30 -23.63 13.97
N GLY A 27 -9.01 -23.98 13.91
CA GLY A 27 -8.21 -24.02 12.68
C GLY A 27 -7.73 -22.63 12.19
N LEU A 28 -7.81 -21.56 13.01
CA LEU A 28 -7.32 -20.24 12.62
C LEU A 28 -5.80 -20.24 12.47
N SER A 29 -5.32 -19.63 11.38
CA SER A 29 -3.88 -19.52 11.13
C SER A 29 -3.14 -18.78 12.25
N ALA A 30 -1.85 -19.11 12.48
CA ALA A 30 -1.00 -18.43 13.45
C ALA A 30 -0.99 -16.90 13.25
N SER A 31 -0.99 -16.42 11.99
CA SER A 31 -1.07 -14.97 11.66
C SER A 31 -2.41 -14.36 12.07
N THR A 32 -3.52 -15.07 11.90
CA THR A 32 -4.84 -14.60 12.34
C THR A 32 -4.90 -14.54 13.86
N ARG A 33 -4.44 -15.59 14.55
CA ARG A 33 -4.37 -15.61 16.02
C ARG A 33 -3.50 -14.49 16.59
N ALA A 34 -2.35 -14.21 15.97
CA ALA A 34 -1.49 -13.10 16.37
C ALA A 34 -2.21 -11.72 16.25
N ARG A 35 -3.04 -11.54 15.22
CA ARG A 35 -3.87 -10.32 15.09
C ARG A 35 -4.92 -10.21 16.19
N HIS A 36 -5.62 -11.32 16.49
CA HIS A 36 -6.59 -11.35 17.58
C HIS A 36 -5.95 -11.01 18.92
N ARG A 37 -4.78 -11.61 19.22
CA ARG A 37 -4.00 -11.28 20.41
C ARG A 37 -3.62 -9.79 20.46
N SER A 38 -3.13 -9.24 19.35
CA SER A 38 -2.74 -7.82 19.28
C SER A 38 -3.93 -6.89 19.51
N ALA A 39 -5.08 -7.17 18.91
CA ALA A 39 -6.29 -6.38 19.08
C ALA A 39 -6.77 -6.41 20.53
N MET A 40 -6.77 -7.59 21.15
CA MET A 40 -7.17 -7.73 22.54
C MET A 40 -6.20 -7.02 23.48
N ARG A 41 -4.90 -7.19 23.27
CA ARG A 41 -3.88 -6.47 24.05
C ARG A 41 -4.09 -4.96 23.98
N GLN A 42 -4.34 -4.40 22.80
CA GLN A 42 -4.63 -2.97 22.62
C GLN A 42 -5.91 -2.54 23.36
N LEU A 43 -6.95 -3.38 23.34
CA LEU A 43 -8.18 -3.10 24.07
C LEU A 43 -7.92 -3.00 25.58
N PHE A 44 -7.22 -3.96 26.17
CA PHE A 44 -6.93 -3.94 27.60
C PHE A 44 -5.99 -2.79 27.99
N GLN A 45 -4.98 -2.49 27.16
CA GLN A 45 -4.12 -1.32 27.36
C GLN A 45 -4.92 -0.01 27.30
N PHE A 46 -5.88 0.10 26.42
CA PHE A 46 -6.79 1.24 26.34
C PHE A 46 -7.65 1.36 27.62
N LEU A 47 -8.24 0.27 28.12
CA LEU A 47 -9.04 0.27 29.34
C LEU A 47 -8.21 0.65 30.57
N VAL A 48 -6.95 0.25 30.63
CA VAL A 48 -6.02 0.70 31.70
C VAL A 48 -5.74 2.20 31.56
N ALA A 49 -5.51 2.71 30.36
CA ALA A 49 -5.26 4.13 30.12
C ALA A 49 -6.46 5.02 30.47
N GLU A 50 -7.70 4.51 30.29
CA GLU A 50 -8.94 5.19 30.69
C GLU A 50 -9.26 5.03 32.19
N GLY A 51 -8.46 4.28 32.95
CA GLY A 51 -8.66 4.05 34.38
C GLY A 51 -9.79 3.05 34.71
N GLU A 52 -10.26 2.30 33.73
CA GLU A 52 -11.30 1.27 33.91
C GLU A 52 -10.72 -0.06 34.47
N LEU A 53 -9.40 -0.26 34.34
CA LEU A 53 -8.66 -1.43 34.82
C LEU A 53 -7.33 -1.01 35.43
N ASP A 54 -6.87 -1.75 36.44
CA ASP A 54 -5.57 -1.55 37.06
C ASP A 54 -4.42 -2.24 36.30
N ASP A 55 -4.70 -3.32 35.56
CA ASP A 55 -3.70 -4.14 34.83
C ASP A 55 -4.26 -4.64 33.49
N ALA A 56 -3.37 -4.90 32.53
CA ALA A 56 -3.71 -5.43 31.21
C ALA A 56 -3.39 -6.94 31.13
N PRO A 57 -4.36 -7.85 31.35
CA PRO A 57 -4.12 -9.30 31.39
C PRO A 57 -3.57 -9.84 30.07
N GLY A 58 -3.84 -9.16 28.95
CA GLY A 58 -3.34 -9.54 27.61
C GLY A 58 -1.84 -9.35 27.40
N ASP A 59 -1.14 -8.60 28.25
CA ASP A 59 0.30 -8.34 28.10
C ASP A 59 1.15 -9.57 28.41
N ARG A 60 0.66 -10.45 29.28
CA ARG A 60 1.35 -11.67 29.73
C ARG A 60 1.14 -12.87 28.81
N VAL A 61 0.16 -12.81 27.89
CA VAL A 61 -0.14 -13.94 26.99
C VAL A 61 0.94 -14.07 25.93
N ALA A 62 1.53 -15.26 25.80
CA ALA A 62 2.49 -15.56 24.75
C ALA A 62 1.83 -15.53 23.37
N GLY A 63 2.53 -14.94 22.40
CA GLY A 63 2.06 -14.94 21.00
C GLY A 63 2.30 -16.31 20.32
N PRO A 64 1.49 -16.67 19.32
CA PRO A 64 1.79 -17.85 18.52
C PRO A 64 3.12 -17.68 17.80
N SER A 65 3.92 -18.76 17.73
CA SER A 65 5.14 -18.77 16.93
C SER A 65 4.78 -18.54 15.46
N LEU A 66 5.28 -17.46 14.90
CA LEU A 66 5.11 -17.18 13.48
C LEU A 66 6.34 -17.70 12.74
N PRO A 67 6.17 -18.57 11.73
CA PRO A 67 7.30 -18.93 10.89
C PRO A 67 7.87 -17.67 10.25
N ARG A 68 9.18 -17.47 10.35
CA ARG A 68 9.88 -16.41 9.61
C ARG A 68 9.73 -16.70 8.12
N ARG A 69 8.67 -16.17 7.52
CA ARG A 69 8.59 -16.12 6.06
C ARG A 69 9.57 -15.07 5.59
N LEU A 70 10.57 -15.48 4.82
CA LEU A 70 11.35 -14.52 4.05
C LEU A 70 10.36 -13.71 3.19
N PRO A 71 10.44 -12.38 3.19
CA PRO A 71 9.58 -11.57 2.34
C PRO A 71 9.80 -12.01 0.89
N HIS A 72 8.79 -12.58 0.25
CA HIS A 72 8.82 -12.81 -1.18
C HIS A 72 8.59 -11.46 -1.86
N THR A 73 9.68 -10.84 -2.29
CA THR A 73 9.64 -9.70 -3.21
C THR A 73 9.54 -10.21 -4.64
N LEU A 74 8.84 -9.46 -5.49
CA LEU A 74 8.92 -9.69 -6.93
C LEU A 74 10.34 -9.34 -7.39
N SER A 75 10.91 -10.15 -8.27
CA SER A 75 12.13 -9.79 -8.98
C SER A 75 11.85 -8.64 -9.98
N GLU A 76 12.88 -7.94 -10.41
CA GLU A 76 12.74 -6.92 -11.46
C GLU A 76 12.20 -7.55 -12.76
N ALA A 77 12.63 -8.76 -13.11
CA ALA A 77 12.13 -9.50 -14.26
C ALA A 77 10.62 -9.82 -14.15
N ASP A 78 10.15 -10.21 -12.95
CA ASP A 78 8.72 -10.40 -12.72
C ASP A 78 7.93 -9.10 -12.88
N VAL A 79 8.49 -7.98 -12.38
CA VAL A 79 7.86 -6.67 -12.50
C VAL A 79 7.82 -6.22 -13.97
N GLU A 80 8.89 -6.34 -14.72
CA GLU A 80 8.91 -6.01 -16.15
C GLU A 80 7.88 -6.84 -16.94
N THR A 81 7.80 -8.14 -16.67
CA THR A 81 6.81 -9.02 -17.27
C THR A 81 5.38 -8.59 -16.92
N LEU A 82 5.14 -8.18 -15.67
CA LEU A 82 3.86 -7.67 -15.20
C LEU A 82 3.47 -6.35 -15.91
N LEU A 83 4.41 -5.42 -16.05
CA LEU A 83 4.22 -4.11 -16.68
C LEU A 83 3.95 -4.22 -18.19
N ALA A 84 4.53 -5.22 -18.86
CA ALA A 84 4.31 -5.50 -20.27
C ALA A 84 2.95 -6.18 -20.57
N GLN A 85 2.31 -6.78 -19.56
CA GLN A 85 1.14 -7.63 -19.75
C GLN A 85 -0.17 -6.90 -20.17
N PRO A 86 -0.50 -5.68 -19.69
CA PRO A 86 -1.74 -5.02 -20.09
C PRO A 86 -1.72 -4.62 -21.57
N ASP A 87 -2.76 -4.99 -22.33
CA ASP A 87 -2.94 -4.58 -23.73
C ASP A 87 -3.23 -3.08 -23.83
N ARG A 88 -2.20 -2.31 -24.12
CA ARG A 88 -2.25 -0.83 -24.21
C ARG A 88 -3.08 -0.32 -25.42
N THR A 89 -3.51 -1.18 -26.32
CA THR A 89 -4.39 -0.80 -27.45
C THR A 89 -5.84 -0.67 -27.00
N THR A 90 -6.19 -1.29 -25.88
CA THR A 90 -7.51 -1.20 -25.30
C THR A 90 -7.54 -0.13 -24.20
N ARG A 91 -8.67 0.57 -24.07
CA ARG A 91 -8.87 1.57 -23.01
C ARG A 91 -8.62 1.01 -21.59
N LEU A 92 -9.15 -0.18 -21.31
CA LEU A 92 -9.00 -0.80 -19.99
C LEU A 92 -7.57 -1.28 -19.74
N GLY A 93 -6.92 -1.80 -20.75
CA GLY A 93 -5.54 -2.23 -20.65
C GLY A 93 -4.58 -1.05 -20.49
N LEU A 94 -4.77 0.05 -21.22
CA LEU A 94 -3.98 1.27 -21.05
C LEU A 94 -4.13 1.87 -19.64
N ARG A 95 -5.37 1.91 -19.11
CA ARG A 95 -5.61 2.33 -17.72
C ARG A 95 -4.86 1.44 -16.74
N ASP A 96 -4.95 0.12 -16.91
CA ASP A 96 -4.31 -0.83 -16.02
C ASP A 96 -2.78 -0.72 -16.10
N ALA A 97 -2.23 -0.55 -17.31
CA ALA A 97 -0.82 -0.28 -17.52
C ALA A 97 -0.38 0.98 -16.74
N ALA A 98 -1.10 2.09 -16.89
CA ALA A 98 -0.81 3.34 -16.19
C ALA A 98 -0.89 3.19 -14.65
N MET A 99 -1.86 2.41 -14.15
CA MET A 99 -1.99 2.17 -12.71
C MET A 99 -0.86 1.30 -12.16
N ILE A 100 -0.49 0.23 -12.85
CA ILE A 100 0.57 -0.70 -12.39
C ILE A 100 1.92 0.00 -12.48
N GLU A 101 2.18 0.71 -13.58
CA GLU A 101 3.38 1.50 -13.78
C GLU A 101 3.55 2.55 -12.68
N LEU A 102 2.52 3.37 -12.45
CA LEU A 102 2.57 4.41 -11.42
C LEU A 102 2.74 3.83 -10.02
N LEU A 103 2.07 2.71 -9.71
CA LEU A 103 2.23 2.04 -8.40
C LEU A 103 3.66 1.58 -8.17
N TYR A 104 4.29 0.99 -9.19
CA TYR A 104 5.67 0.54 -9.09
C TYR A 104 6.65 1.70 -9.07
N ALA A 105 6.47 2.72 -9.91
CA ALA A 105 7.34 3.89 -9.96
C ALA A 105 7.30 4.76 -8.69
N THR A 106 6.23 4.70 -7.90
CA THR A 106 6.02 5.62 -6.76
C THR A 106 5.90 4.94 -5.41
N GLY A 107 5.66 3.64 -5.39
CA GLY A 107 5.39 2.90 -4.17
C GLY A 107 4.15 3.39 -3.40
N LEU A 108 3.15 3.97 -4.05
CA LEU A 108 1.91 4.43 -3.42
C LEU A 108 1.19 3.31 -2.66
N ARG A 109 0.42 3.67 -1.63
CA ARG A 109 -0.59 2.75 -1.09
C ARG A 109 -1.73 2.60 -2.11
N VAL A 110 -2.36 1.42 -2.17
CA VAL A 110 -3.47 1.19 -3.10
C VAL A 110 -4.60 2.20 -2.93
N SER A 111 -4.89 2.64 -1.70
CA SER A 111 -5.90 3.66 -1.42
C SER A 111 -5.52 5.03 -1.97
N GLU A 112 -4.24 5.37 -1.96
CA GLU A 112 -3.70 6.60 -2.53
C GLU A 112 -3.80 6.54 -4.06
N LEU A 113 -3.36 5.45 -4.68
CA LEU A 113 -3.42 5.26 -6.14
C LEU A 113 -4.84 5.40 -6.69
N VAL A 114 -5.81 4.65 -6.13
CA VAL A 114 -7.20 4.68 -6.64
C VAL A 114 -7.92 5.99 -6.34
N GLY A 115 -7.49 6.72 -5.32
CA GLY A 115 -8.03 8.02 -4.93
C GLY A 115 -7.28 9.20 -5.51
N LEU A 116 -6.31 9.01 -6.43
CA LEU A 116 -5.60 10.10 -7.08
C LEU A 116 -6.53 10.96 -7.93
N ARG A 117 -6.36 12.26 -7.81
CA ARG A 117 -7.03 13.27 -8.63
C ARG A 117 -6.08 13.77 -9.73
N GLN A 118 -6.66 14.26 -10.81
CA GLN A 118 -5.87 14.80 -11.93
C GLN A 118 -5.05 16.03 -11.51
N ASP A 119 -5.57 16.86 -10.60
CA ASP A 119 -4.91 18.06 -10.08
C ASP A 119 -3.71 17.77 -9.15
N GLN A 120 -3.53 16.51 -8.74
CA GLN A 120 -2.38 16.06 -7.94
C GLN A 120 -1.19 15.61 -8.79
N LEU A 121 -1.40 15.45 -10.11
CA LEU A 121 -0.38 15.00 -11.04
C LEU A 121 0.33 16.19 -11.68
N HIS A 122 1.65 16.21 -11.61
CA HIS A 122 2.53 17.20 -12.22
C HIS A 122 3.55 16.50 -13.12
N ASP A 123 4.35 17.26 -13.83
CA ASP A 123 5.38 16.71 -14.70
C ASP A 123 6.52 16.07 -13.87
N GLY A 124 6.62 14.73 -13.93
CA GLY A 124 7.61 13.93 -13.24
C GLY A 124 7.40 13.77 -11.72
N TRP A 125 6.27 14.20 -11.16
CA TRP A 125 5.98 14.04 -9.72
C TRP A 125 4.49 14.18 -9.42
N LEU A 126 4.09 13.75 -8.22
CA LEU A 126 2.71 13.92 -7.72
C LEU A 126 2.69 14.30 -6.23
N ILE A 127 1.60 14.96 -5.83
CA ILE A 127 1.31 15.26 -4.43
C ILE A 127 0.35 14.21 -3.89
N VAL A 128 0.75 13.52 -2.82
CA VAL A 128 -0.08 12.50 -2.17
C VAL A 128 -0.49 12.95 -0.79
N ARG A 129 -1.78 12.89 -0.49
CA ARG A 129 -2.31 13.15 0.85
C ARG A 129 -2.34 11.87 1.67
N GLY A 130 -1.61 11.88 2.79
CA GLY A 130 -1.52 10.77 3.74
C GLY A 130 -2.46 10.90 4.94
N LYS A 131 -2.24 10.08 5.97
CA LYS A 131 -2.97 10.15 7.24
C LYS A 131 -2.75 11.52 7.91
N GLY A 132 -3.83 12.12 8.41
CA GLY A 132 -3.77 13.45 9.06
C GLY A 132 -3.61 14.61 8.08
N SER A 133 -4.06 14.46 6.83
CA SER A 133 -3.95 15.50 5.77
C SER A 133 -2.53 15.96 5.46
N LYS A 134 -1.52 15.23 5.91
CA LYS A 134 -0.13 15.50 5.55
C LYS A 134 0.09 15.14 4.09
N GLU A 135 0.62 16.07 3.33
CA GLU A 135 0.97 15.86 1.94
C GLU A 135 2.42 15.39 1.82
N ARG A 136 2.73 14.69 0.75
CA ARG A 136 4.11 14.37 0.38
C ARG A 136 4.26 14.41 -1.13
N LEU A 137 5.44 14.80 -1.56
CA LEU A 137 5.85 14.76 -2.95
C LEU A 137 6.45 13.39 -3.25
N VAL A 138 6.02 12.78 -4.37
CA VAL A 138 6.53 11.51 -4.85
C VAL A 138 6.92 11.65 -6.32
N PRO A 139 8.20 11.54 -6.66
CA PRO A 139 8.67 11.57 -8.05
C PRO A 139 8.35 10.25 -8.75
N PHE A 140 8.32 10.28 -10.09
CA PHE A 140 8.26 9.11 -10.96
C PHE A 140 9.06 9.36 -12.24
N GLY A 141 9.55 8.26 -12.85
CA GLY A 141 10.38 8.31 -14.06
C GLY A 141 9.59 8.47 -15.36
N ASP A 142 10.33 8.57 -16.46
CA ASP A 142 9.81 8.87 -17.79
C ASP A 142 8.85 7.78 -18.31
N GLU A 143 9.10 6.52 -18.02
CA GLU A 143 8.23 5.41 -18.43
C GLU A 143 6.81 5.56 -17.86
N ALA A 144 6.72 5.89 -16.56
CA ALA A 144 5.43 6.18 -15.95
C ALA A 144 4.80 7.45 -16.53
N ALA A 145 5.59 8.49 -16.80
CA ALA A 145 5.13 9.72 -17.40
C ALA A 145 4.57 9.49 -18.83
N VAL A 146 5.23 8.69 -19.65
CA VAL A 146 4.74 8.32 -21.01
C VAL A 146 3.41 7.60 -20.93
N THR A 147 3.31 6.57 -20.08
CA THR A 147 2.08 5.77 -19.96
C THR A 147 0.93 6.60 -19.38
N LEU A 148 1.21 7.49 -18.42
CA LEU A 148 0.21 8.41 -17.86
C LEU A 148 -0.27 9.43 -18.89
N ARG A 149 0.62 10.02 -19.69
CA ARG A 149 0.21 10.95 -20.77
C ARG A 149 -0.73 10.29 -21.78
N GLN A 150 -0.45 9.04 -22.18
CA GLN A 150 -1.33 8.27 -23.06
C GLN A 150 -2.72 8.07 -22.42
N TRP A 151 -2.75 7.67 -21.15
CA TRP A 151 -4.01 7.47 -20.42
C TRP A 151 -4.81 8.78 -20.27
N ILE A 152 -4.16 9.88 -19.93
CA ILE A 152 -4.79 11.20 -19.81
C ILE A 152 -5.35 11.66 -21.15
N GLY A 153 -4.66 11.38 -22.25
CA GLY A 153 -5.18 11.65 -23.61
C GLY A 153 -6.51 10.95 -23.89
N VAL A 154 -6.64 9.68 -23.52
CA VAL A 154 -7.91 8.94 -23.63
C VAL A 154 -8.98 9.54 -22.71
N MET A 155 -8.64 9.91 -21.49
CA MET A 155 -9.58 10.55 -20.57
C MET A 155 -10.06 11.92 -21.05
N ALA A 156 -9.18 12.70 -21.66
CA ALA A 156 -9.53 14.02 -22.22
C ALA A 156 -10.54 13.87 -23.36
N GLN A 157 -10.37 12.87 -24.25
CA GLN A 157 -11.33 12.55 -25.31
C GLN A 157 -12.70 12.15 -24.73
N GLU A 158 -12.72 11.33 -23.67
CA GLU A 158 -13.97 10.94 -23.00
C GLU A 158 -14.64 12.11 -22.28
N ALA A 159 -13.88 13.03 -21.72
CA ALA A 159 -14.42 14.19 -21.02
C ALA A 159 -15.24 15.12 -21.95
N VAL A 160 -14.90 15.16 -23.23
CA VAL A 160 -15.68 15.87 -24.26
C VAL A 160 -17.09 15.29 -24.39
N LEU A 161 -17.25 13.98 -24.25
CA LEU A 161 -18.52 13.28 -24.41
C LEU A 161 -19.32 13.12 -23.11
N LYS A 162 -18.64 12.94 -21.99
CA LYS A 162 -19.24 12.54 -20.70
C LYS A 162 -19.14 13.59 -19.60
N GLY A 163 -18.43 14.69 -19.87
CA GLY A 163 -18.09 15.71 -18.88
C GLY A 163 -16.81 15.38 -18.08
N PRO A 164 -16.27 16.38 -17.35
CA PRO A 164 -15.01 16.26 -16.63
C PRO A 164 -15.13 15.30 -15.45
N CYS A 165 -14.07 14.52 -15.23
CA CYS A 165 -13.93 13.63 -14.09
C CYS A 165 -12.71 14.05 -13.26
N PRO A 166 -12.83 14.28 -11.93
CA PRO A 166 -11.69 14.73 -11.14
C PRO A 166 -10.67 13.63 -10.86
N TRP A 167 -11.07 12.36 -10.99
CA TRP A 167 -10.22 11.21 -10.65
C TRP A 167 -9.26 10.85 -11.78
N LEU A 168 -8.00 10.56 -11.45
CA LEU A 168 -7.03 10.09 -12.44
C LEU A 168 -7.41 8.69 -12.95
N PHE A 169 -7.96 7.84 -12.08
CA PHE A 169 -8.41 6.48 -12.43
C PHE A 169 -9.90 6.28 -12.07
N PRO A 170 -10.79 6.74 -12.96
CA PRO A 170 -12.22 6.64 -12.69
C PRO A 170 -12.71 5.18 -12.73
N GLY A 171 -13.61 4.86 -11.81
CA GLY A 171 -14.39 3.64 -11.77
C GLY A 171 -15.75 3.82 -12.45
N ARG A 172 -16.77 3.12 -11.93
CA ARG A 172 -18.14 3.26 -12.43
C ARG A 172 -18.77 4.58 -11.96
N ALA A 173 -19.63 5.14 -12.80
CA ALA A 173 -20.45 6.34 -12.48
C ALA A 173 -19.64 7.54 -11.97
N GLY A 174 -18.45 7.79 -12.53
CA GLY A 174 -17.62 8.94 -12.17
C GLY A 174 -17.02 8.88 -10.76
N ARG A 175 -17.14 7.77 -10.04
CA ARG A 175 -16.47 7.54 -8.74
C ARG A 175 -15.04 7.06 -8.95
N PRO A 176 -14.14 7.15 -7.95
CA PRO A 176 -12.82 6.54 -8.06
C PRO A 176 -12.92 5.02 -8.17
N MET A 177 -11.91 4.38 -8.74
CA MET A 177 -11.81 2.93 -8.76
C MET A 177 -11.74 2.38 -7.33
N THR A 178 -12.36 1.22 -7.07
CA THR A 178 -12.24 0.56 -5.77
C THR A 178 -10.90 -0.18 -5.64
N ARG A 179 -10.39 -0.24 -4.40
CA ARG A 179 -9.16 -1.01 -4.08
C ARG A 179 -9.28 -2.47 -4.50
N GLN A 180 -10.46 -3.07 -4.31
CA GLN A 180 -10.70 -4.46 -4.69
C GLN A 180 -10.66 -4.66 -6.19
N ASN A 181 -11.29 -3.77 -6.97
CA ASN A 181 -11.26 -3.87 -8.44
C ASN A 181 -9.80 -3.79 -8.96
N PHE A 182 -9.01 -2.83 -8.48
CA PHE A 182 -7.60 -2.75 -8.85
C PHE A 182 -6.81 -4.02 -8.46
N TRP A 183 -7.04 -4.55 -7.26
CA TRP A 183 -6.37 -5.77 -6.79
C TRP A 183 -6.72 -7.00 -7.65
N GLU A 184 -7.98 -7.16 -8.03
CA GLU A 184 -8.44 -8.25 -8.92
C GLU A 184 -7.80 -8.13 -10.31
N ARG A 185 -7.72 -6.91 -10.87
CA ARG A 185 -7.06 -6.66 -12.15
C ARG A 185 -5.57 -6.96 -12.09
N LEU A 186 -4.88 -6.49 -11.07
CA LEU A 186 -3.46 -6.76 -10.84
C LEU A 186 -3.20 -8.28 -10.78
N ARG A 187 -4.01 -9.03 -10.03
CA ARG A 187 -3.92 -10.49 -9.96
C ARG A 187 -4.16 -11.17 -11.31
N ARG A 188 -5.13 -10.66 -12.07
CA ARG A 188 -5.39 -11.18 -13.41
C ARG A 188 -4.18 -11.00 -14.32
N HIS A 189 -3.57 -9.80 -14.35
CA HIS A 189 -2.38 -9.53 -15.14
C HIS A 189 -1.20 -10.41 -14.70
N ALA A 190 -0.98 -10.55 -13.39
CA ALA A 190 0.06 -11.43 -12.86
C ALA A 190 -0.13 -12.90 -13.29
N LYS A 191 -1.37 -13.40 -13.26
CA LYS A 191 -1.69 -14.75 -13.74
C LYS A 191 -1.42 -14.92 -15.23
N LEU A 192 -1.82 -13.95 -16.04
CA LEU A 192 -1.60 -13.97 -17.50
C LEU A 192 -0.10 -13.86 -17.84
N ALA A 193 0.66 -13.13 -17.04
CA ALA A 193 2.12 -13.02 -17.12
C ALA A 193 2.87 -14.29 -16.67
N GLY A 194 2.17 -15.33 -16.16
CA GLY A 194 2.79 -16.54 -15.66
C GLY A 194 3.56 -16.40 -14.37
N ILE A 195 3.40 -15.28 -13.62
CA ILE A 195 4.13 -15.01 -12.40
C ILE A 195 3.62 -15.95 -11.29
N GLN A 196 4.53 -16.79 -10.77
CA GLN A 196 4.21 -17.77 -9.74
C GLN A 196 4.14 -17.14 -8.35
N ALA A 197 4.84 -16.04 -8.13
CA ALA A 197 4.83 -15.31 -6.88
C ALA A 197 3.47 -14.69 -6.59
N LYS A 198 3.12 -14.54 -5.31
CA LYS A 198 1.89 -13.87 -4.90
C LYS A 198 2.00 -12.37 -5.19
N VAL A 199 1.28 -11.89 -6.20
CA VAL A 199 1.23 -10.47 -6.55
C VAL A 199 0.08 -9.78 -5.82
N SER A 200 0.39 -8.65 -5.21
CA SER A 200 -0.59 -7.73 -4.60
C SER A 200 -0.04 -6.30 -4.62
N PRO A 201 -0.89 -5.27 -4.44
CA PRO A 201 -0.41 -3.89 -4.36
C PRO A 201 0.66 -3.67 -3.27
N HIS A 202 0.56 -4.37 -2.14
CA HIS A 202 1.56 -4.31 -1.09
C HIS A 202 2.90 -4.95 -1.49
N VAL A 203 2.84 -6.06 -2.21
CA VAL A 203 4.05 -6.74 -2.71
C VAL A 203 4.75 -5.88 -3.76
N LEU A 204 3.99 -5.24 -4.67
CA LEU A 204 4.56 -4.35 -5.68
C LEU A 204 5.17 -3.08 -5.05
N ARG A 205 4.52 -2.50 -4.04
CA ARG A 205 5.10 -1.42 -3.25
C ARG A 205 6.35 -1.85 -2.48
N HIS A 206 6.39 -3.08 -1.98
CA HIS A 206 7.58 -3.62 -1.32
C HIS A 206 8.72 -3.84 -2.32
N ALA A 207 8.41 -4.33 -3.54
CA ALA A 207 9.36 -4.44 -4.62
C ALA A 207 9.97 -3.07 -4.98
N PHE A 208 9.16 -2.01 -5.13
CA PHE A 208 9.64 -0.64 -5.31
C PHE A 208 10.68 -0.25 -4.25
N ALA A 209 10.36 -0.42 -2.97
CA ALA A 209 11.27 -0.06 -1.89
C ALA A 209 12.56 -0.89 -1.91
N THR A 210 12.44 -2.20 -2.12
CA THR A 210 13.58 -3.12 -2.14
C THR A 210 14.50 -2.85 -3.32
N HIS A 211 13.95 -2.64 -4.51
CA HIS A 211 14.74 -2.38 -5.72
C HIS A 211 15.48 -1.05 -5.62
N LEU A 212 14.83 0.02 -5.14
CA LEU A 212 15.53 1.29 -4.90
C LEU A 212 16.71 1.12 -3.95
N VAL A 213 16.51 0.46 -2.81
CA VAL A 213 17.57 0.24 -1.82
C VAL A 213 18.67 -0.66 -2.36
N SER A 214 18.34 -1.72 -3.11
CA SER A 214 19.35 -2.60 -3.75
C SER A 214 20.18 -1.89 -4.81
N HIS A 215 19.65 -0.85 -5.46
CA HIS A 215 20.39 0.01 -6.36
C HIS A 215 21.12 1.18 -5.66
N GLY A 216 21.16 1.17 -4.32
CA GLY A 216 21.95 2.14 -3.55
C GLY A 216 21.20 3.42 -3.14
N ALA A 217 19.88 3.48 -3.32
CA ALA A 217 19.09 4.61 -2.82
C ALA A 217 19.19 4.71 -1.29
N ASP A 218 19.25 5.94 -0.78
CA ASP A 218 19.22 6.21 0.65
C ASP A 218 17.90 5.74 1.27
N LEU A 219 17.99 4.85 2.26
CA LEU A 219 16.83 4.26 2.95
C LEU A 219 15.90 5.32 3.52
N ARG A 220 16.45 6.43 4.05
CA ARG A 220 15.65 7.52 4.62
C ARG A 220 14.84 8.25 3.54
N ALA A 221 15.42 8.47 2.38
CA ALA A 221 14.72 9.05 1.24
C ALA A 221 13.58 8.12 0.75
N VAL A 222 13.83 6.82 0.67
CA VAL A 222 12.77 5.83 0.32
C VAL A 222 11.65 5.82 1.37
N GLN A 223 11.97 5.87 2.66
CA GLN A 223 10.98 5.98 3.73
C GLN A 223 10.13 7.25 3.63
N MET A 224 10.74 8.38 3.26
CA MET A 224 10.02 9.65 3.02
C MET A 224 9.04 9.51 1.86
N MET A 225 9.45 8.95 0.72
CA MET A 225 8.56 8.69 -0.43
C MET A 225 7.39 7.78 -0.04
N LEU A 226 7.64 6.79 0.79
CA LEU A 226 6.61 5.87 1.27
C LEU A 226 5.66 6.49 2.30
N GLY A 227 6.00 7.63 2.91
CA GLY A 227 5.18 8.32 3.91
C GLY A 227 5.13 7.56 5.23
N HIS A 228 6.29 7.20 5.78
CA HIS A 228 6.43 6.71 7.14
C HIS A 228 6.34 7.91 8.11
N ALA A 229 5.58 7.74 9.20
CA ALA A 229 5.02 8.84 10.00
C ALA A 229 6.01 9.72 10.79
N ASP A 230 7.26 9.30 10.95
CA ASP A 230 8.22 9.95 11.88
C ASP A 230 9.13 11.01 11.23
N ILE A 231 8.92 11.33 9.93
CA ILE A 231 9.76 12.30 9.24
C ILE A 231 8.94 13.56 8.98
N SER A 232 9.37 14.69 9.55
CA SER A 232 8.68 15.98 9.46
C SER A 232 8.46 16.39 8.00
N THR A 233 7.22 16.65 7.65
CA THR A 233 6.75 16.95 6.30
C THR A 233 7.18 18.33 5.78
N THR A 234 7.70 19.19 6.65
CA THR A 234 7.95 20.61 6.36
C THR A 234 9.15 20.83 5.42
N GLU A 235 10.12 19.93 5.40
CA GLU A 235 11.31 20.07 4.54
C GLU A 235 11.09 19.65 3.08
N ILE A 236 10.01 18.92 2.77
CA ILE A 236 9.82 18.27 1.45
C ILE A 236 9.37 19.26 0.37
N TYR A 237 8.86 20.44 0.75
CA TYR A 237 8.30 21.41 -0.21
C TYR A 237 9.32 22.36 -0.82
N THR A 238 10.58 22.31 -0.41
CA THR A 238 11.61 23.15 -1.04
C THR A 238 11.94 22.62 -2.44
N HIS A 239 12.22 23.52 -3.37
CA HIS A 239 12.66 23.19 -4.73
C HIS A 239 13.89 22.27 -4.72
N VAL A 240 14.77 22.45 -3.74
CA VAL A 240 15.99 21.64 -3.55
C VAL A 240 15.67 20.21 -3.12
N ALA A 241 14.72 20.03 -2.18
CA ALA A 241 14.31 18.70 -1.74
C ALA A 241 13.61 17.92 -2.87
N ARG A 242 12.78 18.59 -3.67
CA ARG A 242 12.16 17.99 -4.87
C ARG A 242 13.21 17.51 -5.87
N ALA A 243 14.12 18.37 -6.27
CA ALA A 243 15.19 18.02 -7.23
C ALA A 243 16.06 16.87 -6.72
N ARG A 244 16.33 16.80 -5.40
CA ARG A 244 17.06 15.70 -4.78
C ARG A 244 16.31 14.38 -4.88
N LEU A 245 15.00 14.36 -4.57
CA LEU A 245 14.17 13.15 -4.65
C LEU A 245 14.01 12.68 -6.10
N GLN A 246 13.82 13.58 -7.06
CA GLN A 246 13.75 13.24 -8.49
C GLN A 246 15.06 12.63 -8.98
N ARG A 247 16.20 13.23 -8.64
CA ARG A 247 17.52 12.71 -9.01
C ARG A 247 17.76 11.35 -8.38
N MET A 248 17.50 11.18 -7.07
CA MET A 248 17.62 9.90 -6.39
C MET A 248 16.73 8.82 -7.05
N HIS A 249 15.49 9.16 -7.43
CA HIS A 249 14.62 8.23 -8.14
C HIS A 249 15.18 7.87 -9.53
N ALA A 250 15.62 8.87 -10.30
CA ALA A 250 16.19 8.64 -11.63
C ALA A 250 17.47 7.78 -11.59
N ASP A 251 18.33 7.98 -10.58
CA ASP A 251 19.61 7.28 -10.45
C ASP A 251 19.45 5.83 -9.96
N HIS A 252 18.40 5.52 -9.18
CA HIS A 252 18.31 4.26 -8.45
C HIS A 252 17.06 3.42 -8.75
N HIS A 253 16.02 3.99 -9.35
CA HIS A 253 14.84 3.20 -9.72
C HIS A 253 15.06 2.49 -11.05
N PRO A 254 14.71 1.17 -11.19
CA PRO A 254 14.93 0.42 -12.43
C PRO A 254 14.27 1.07 -13.67
N ARG A 255 13.22 1.85 -13.46
CA ARG A 255 12.51 2.63 -14.49
C ARG A 255 12.54 4.14 -14.17
N GLY A 256 13.66 4.62 -13.68
CA GLY A 256 13.85 6.01 -13.26
C GLY A 256 14.19 6.97 -14.39
N GLN A 257 14.64 6.42 -15.51
CA GLN A 257 15.00 7.17 -16.72
C GLN A 257 13.88 7.15 -17.72
#